data_381a885e184cae763f3251da9b7c7e1f
#
_entry.id   381a885e184cae763f3251da9b7c7e1f
#
_cell.length_a   1.000
_cell.length_b   1.000
_cell.length_c   1.000
_cell.angle_alpha   90.00
_cell.angle_beta   90.00
_cell.angle_gamma   90.00
#
_symmetry.space_group_name_H-M   'P 1'
#
loop_
_entity.id
_entity.type
_entity.pdbx_description
1 polymer ?
#
loop_
_entity_poly.entity_id
_entity_poly.type
_entity_poly.pdbx_seq_one_letter_code
_entity_poly.pdbx_strand_id
1 'polypeptide(L)'
;VIAGKMGARLCDGLKGLLDRYSLPIVAYNQGSIVHLECTGAMSFDFSSMSFAKSAVGLLKHKDMMYVRKDSMERMGAAYMANGIVTLAGSGLYTSMADTPEIIDEALNRFEEVFKHVKRTNKGLLA
;
A
#
# COMPACT_ATOMS: atom_id res chain seq x y z
N VAL A 1 -15.81 -17.47 -4.53
CA VAL A 1 -14.80 -18.52 -4.66
C VAL A 1 -13.63 -18.06 -5.52
N ILE A 2 -13.85 -17.65 -6.78
CA ILE A 2 -12.77 -17.11 -7.63
C ILE A 2 -12.21 -15.80 -7.04
N ALA A 3 -13.09 -14.90 -6.65
CA ALA A 3 -12.68 -13.63 -6.05
C ALA A 3 -11.90 -13.86 -4.75
N GLY A 4 -12.31 -14.83 -3.94
CA GLY A 4 -11.59 -15.20 -2.72
C GLY A 4 -10.21 -15.78 -2.99
N LYS A 5 -10.06 -16.59 -4.05
CA LYS A 5 -8.75 -17.10 -4.48
C LYS A 5 -7.83 -15.98 -4.94
N MET A 6 -8.36 -15.02 -5.66
CA MET A 6 -7.59 -13.85 -6.09
C MET A 6 -7.20 -12.97 -4.90
N GLY A 7 -8.10 -12.82 -3.93
CA GLY A 7 -7.80 -12.13 -2.68
C GLY A 7 -6.66 -12.79 -1.92
N ALA A 8 -6.69 -14.12 -1.79
CA ALA A 8 -5.61 -14.87 -1.14
C ALA A 8 -4.27 -14.71 -1.89
N ARG A 9 -4.30 -14.82 -3.23
CA ARG A 9 -3.09 -14.62 -4.05
C ARG A 9 -2.50 -13.23 -3.86
N LEU A 10 -3.35 -12.20 -3.89
CA LEU A 10 -2.91 -10.83 -3.66
C LEU A 10 -2.33 -10.65 -2.26
N CYS A 11 -3.02 -11.17 -1.24
CA CYS A 11 -2.58 -11.07 0.15
C CYS A 11 -1.24 -11.75 0.38
N ASP A 12 -1.05 -12.95 -0.14
CA ASP A 12 0.20 -13.70 0.01
C ASP A 12 1.36 -12.97 -0.70
N GLY A 13 1.10 -12.44 -1.88
CA GLY A 13 2.09 -11.65 -2.59
C GLY A 13 2.49 -10.37 -1.84
N LEU A 14 1.49 -9.68 -1.28
CA LEU A 14 1.73 -8.48 -0.47
C LEU A 14 2.55 -8.80 0.79
N LYS A 15 2.24 -9.88 1.49
CA LYS A 15 3.03 -10.32 2.65
C LYS A 15 4.50 -10.54 2.28
N GLY A 16 4.74 -11.19 1.15
CA GLY A 16 6.11 -11.41 0.66
C GLY A 16 6.85 -10.11 0.37
N LEU A 17 6.17 -9.15 -0.25
CA LEU A 17 6.75 -7.83 -0.53
C LEU A 17 7.04 -7.04 0.76
N LEU A 18 6.09 -7.05 1.69
CA LEU A 18 6.24 -6.33 2.95
C LEU A 18 7.39 -6.89 3.79
N ASP A 19 7.59 -8.21 3.78
CA ASP A 19 8.72 -8.85 4.44
C ASP A 19 10.03 -8.47 3.74
N ARG A 20 10.04 -8.50 2.41
CA ARG A 20 11.25 -8.17 1.62
C ARG A 20 11.74 -6.76 1.90
N TYR A 21 10.83 -5.80 2.00
CA TYR A 21 11.16 -4.39 2.23
C TYR A 21 11.12 -3.98 3.70
N SER A 22 10.83 -4.93 4.60
CA SER A 22 10.78 -4.71 6.07
C SER A 22 9.90 -3.52 6.46
N LEU A 23 8.73 -3.43 5.86
CA LEU A 23 7.81 -2.31 6.11
C LEU A 23 6.87 -2.59 7.28
N PRO A 24 6.52 -1.57 8.07
CA PRO A 24 5.60 -1.70 9.18
C PRO A 24 4.14 -1.68 8.68
N ILE A 25 3.81 -2.64 7.85
CA ILE A 25 2.47 -2.82 7.28
C ILE A 25 2.10 -4.29 7.44
N VAL A 26 0.86 -4.54 7.85
CA VAL A 26 0.30 -5.88 7.96
C VAL A 26 -0.72 -6.08 6.85
N ALA A 27 -0.59 -7.17 6.11
CA ALA A 27 -1.57 -7.57 5.09
C ALA A 27 -2.37 -8.77 5.60
N TYR A 28 -3.69 -8.71 5.48
CA TYR A 28 -4.57 -9.85 5.74
C TYR A 28 -5.78 -9.78 4.84
N ASN A 29 -6.46 -10.91 4.68
CA ASN A 29 -7.64 -10.96 3.82
C ASN A 29 -8.82 -11.67 4.50
N GLN A 30 -10.00 -11.27 4.10
CA GLN A 30 -11.25 -11.93 4.40
C GLN A 30 -11.91 -12.24 3.05
N GLY A 31 -11.67 -13.44 2.54
CA GLY A 31 -12.14 -13.79 1.21
C GLY A 31 -11.55 -12.87 0.13
N SER A 32 -12.42 -12.16 -0.56
CA SER A 32 -12.06 -11.24 -1.65
C SER A 32 -11.58 -9.87 -1.18
N ILE A 33 -11.69 -9.57 0.10
CA ILE A 33 -11.30 -8.27 0.65
C ILE A 33 -9.91 -8.41 1.26
N VAL A 34 -8.98 -7.59 0.81
CA VAL A 34 -7.61 -7.54 1.32
C VAL A 34 -7.40 -6.23 2.05
N HIS A 35 -6.81 -6.30 3.22
CA HIS A 35 -6.52 -5.13 4.04
C HIS A 35 -5.01 -4.95 4.18
N LEU A 36 -4.60 -3.68 4.13
CA LEU A 36 -3.24 -3.24 4.40
C LEU A 36 -3.28 -2.24 5.55
N GLU A 37 -2.73 -2.59 6.69
CA GLU A 37 -2.74 -1.71 7.84
C GLU A 37 -1.33 -1.29 8.22
N CYS A 38 -1.12 0.02 8.33
CA CYS A 38 0.13 0.58 8.78
C CYS A 38 0.25 0.44 10.30
N THR A 39 1.36 -0.15 10.74
CA THR A 39 1.63 -0.37 12.17
C THR A 39 2.71 0.56 12.72
N GLY A 40 3.28 1.42 11.87
CA GLY A 40 4.33 2.34 12.25
C GLY A 40 4.47 3.48 11.26
N ALA A 41 5.40 4.38 11.56
CA ALA A 41 5.68 5.52 10.71
C ALA A 41 6.56 5.11 9.51
N MET A 42 6.30 5.75 8.39
CA MET A 42 7.04 5.53 7.15
C MET A 42 7.33 6.86 6.47
N SER A 43 8.40 6.91 5.73
CA SER A 43 8.74 8.02 4.86
C SER A 43 8.83 7.56 3.42
N PHE A 44 8.67 8.50 2.50
CA PHE A 44 8.69 8.22 1.08
C PHE A 44 9.89 8.90 0.44
N ASP A 45 10.58 8.17 -0.41
CA ASP A 45 11.59 8.72 -1.29
C ASP A 45 11.00 8.80 -2.70
N PHE A 46 10.59 9.99 -3.07
CA PHE A 46 9.97 10.25 -4.36
C PHE A 46 10.96 10.66 -5.44
N SER A 47 12.25 10.75 -5.12
CA SER A 47 13.26 11.30 -6.04
C SER A 47 13.36 10.54 -7.36
N SER A 48 13.09 9.24 -7.35
CA SER A 48 13.17 8.36 -8.52
C SER A 48 11.82 7.97 -9.12
N MET A 49 10.71 8.51 -8.59
CA MET A 49 9.36 8.19 -9.08
C MET A 49 8.89 9.28 -10.05
N SER A 50 8.59 8.89 -11.30
CA SER A 50 8.19 9.85 -12.34
C SER A 50 6.87 10.58 -12.06
N PHE A 51 5.98 9.98 -11.29
CA PHE A 51 4.69 10.56 -10.89
C PHE A 51 4.75 11.27 -9.54
N ALA A 52 5.92 11.40 -8.95
CA ALA A 52 6.11 11.90 -7.61
C ALA A 52 5.63 13.34 -7.39
N LYS A 53 5.70 14.17 -8.43
CA LYS A 53 5.28 15.58 -8.33
C LYS A 53 3.83 15.73 -7.91
N SER A 54 2.95 14.91 -8.46
CA SER A 54 1.52 14.93 -8.11
C SER A 54 1.28 14.42 -6.70
N ALA A 55 1.95 13.32 -6.32
CA ALA A 55 1.83 12.74 -5.00
C ALA A 55 2.38 13.67 -3.90
N VAL A 56 3.51 14.32 -4.15
CA VAL A 56 4.12 15.27 -3.19
C VAL A 56 3.19 16.45 -2.92
N GLY A 57 2.51 16.96 -3.93
CA GLY A 57 1.54 18.04 -3.74
C GLY A 57 0.42 17.66 -2.77
N LEU A 58 -0.08 16.44 -2.86
CA LEU A 58 -1.11 15.91 -1.95
C LEU A 58 -0.58 15.72 -0.52
N LEU A 59 0.68 15.30 -0.38
CA LEU A 59 1.27 14.98 0.92
C LEU A 59 1.68 16.22 1.71
N LYS A 60 2.01 17.32 1.06
CA LYS A 60 2.46 18.55 1.73
C LYS A 60 1.38 19.25 2.56
N HIS A 61 0.13 18.97 2.30
CA HIS A 61 -1.01 19.62 2.98
C HIS A 61 -1.58 18.80 4.13
N LYS A 62 -0.88 17.75 4.56
CA LYS A 62 -1.35 16.87 5.62
C LYS A 62 -0.81 17.29 6.97
N ASP A 63 -1.74 17.56 7.91
CA ASP A 63 -1.40 17.72 9.31
C ASP A 63 -1.27 16.34 9.96
N MET A 64 -0.16 16.14 10.66
CA MET A 64 0.14 14.84 11.27
C MET A 64 -0.47 14.75 12.68
N MET A 65 -1.77 14.55 12.77
CA MET A 65 -2.42 14.35 14.05
C MET A 65 -2.20 12.95 14.60
N TYR A 66 -2.24 11.93 13.74
CA TYR A 66 -2.03 10.53 14.11
C TYR A 66 -1.09 9.86 13.12
N VAL A 67 0.01 9.33 13.61
CA VAL A 67 1.05 8.71 12.78
C VAL A 67 0.50 7.58 11.89
N ARG A 68 -0.33 6.69 12.46
CA ARG A 68 -0.91 5.57 11.69
C ARG A 68 -1.83 6.09 10.59
N LYS A 69 -2.70 7.02 10.91
CA LYS A 69 -3.63 7.60 9.96
C LYS A 69 -2.88 8.33 8.85
N ASP A 70 -1.90 9.13 9.22
CA ASP A 70 -1.07 9.84 8.25
C ASP A 70 -0.34 8.87 7.32
N SER A 71 0.24 7.81 7.87
CA SER A 71 0.92 6.79 7.07
C SER A 71 -0.03 6.10 6.10
N MET A 72 -1.25 5.76 6.54
CA MET A 72 -2.25 5.14 5.68
C MET A 72 -2.68 6.07 4.54
N GLU A 73 -2.87 7.35 4.82
CA GLU A 73 -3.24 8.33 3.80
C GLU A 73 -2.13 8.55 2.79
N ARG A 74 -0.89 8.62 3.25
CA ARG A 74 0.28 8.75 2.38
C ARG A 74 0.46 7.52 1.50
N MET A 75 0.31 6.33 2.08
CA MET A 75 0.37 5.09 1.31
C MET A 75 -0.75 5.04 0.29
N GLY A 76 -1.97 5.41 0.67
CA GLY A 76 -3.10 5.47 -0.25
C GLY A 76 -2.84 6.40 -1.44
N ALA A 77 -2.27 7.58 -1.20
CA ALA A 77 -1.89 8.50 -2.26
C ALA A 77 -0.81 7.92 -3.17
N ALA A 78 0.19 7.24 -2.60
CA ALA A 78 1.26 6.60 -3.36
C ALA A 78 0.72 5.44 -4.22
N TYR A 79 -0.20 4.64 -3.68
CA TYR A 79 -0.87 3.58 -4.44
C TYR A 79 -1.63 4.16 -5.62
N MET A 80 -2.44 5.20 -5.38
CA MET A 80 -3.22 5.86 -6.42
C MET A 80 -2.33 6.45 -7.51
N ALA A 81 -1.23 7.07 -7.12
CA ALA A 81 -0.25 7.61 -8.07
C ALA A 81 0.37 6.52 -8.96
N ASN A 82 0.39 5.27 -8.47
CA ASN A 82 0.89 4.12 -9.23
C ASN A 82 -0.23 3.24 -9.82
N GLY A 83 -1.44 3.78 -9.91
CA GLY A 83 -2.56 3.12 -10.58
C GLY A 83 -3.29 2.08 -9.72
N ILE A 84 -3.11 2.10 -8.41
CA ILE A 84 -3.84 1.23 -7.48
C ILE A 84 -4.80 2.07 -6.67
N VAL A 85 -6.08 1.74 -6.75
CA VAL A 85 -7.13 2.42 -5.99
C VAL A 85 -7.45 1.60 -4.75
N THR A 86 -7.33 2.22 -3.59
CA THR A 86 -7.68 1.60 -2.31
C THR A 86 -8.81 2.38 -1.64
N LEU A 87 -9.56 1.70 -0.81
CA LEU A 87 -10.54 2.37 0.05
C LEU A 87 -9.81 2.85 1.32
N ALA A 88 -9.77 4.16 1.50
CA ALA A 88 -9.12 4.82 2.64
C ALA A 88 -7.65 4.40 2.86
N GLY A 89 -6.94 4.05 1.80
CA GLY A 89 -5.53 3.65 1.87
C GLY A 89 -5.29 2.24 2.41
N SER A 90 -6.33 1.47 2.68
CA SER A 90 -6.20 0.19 3.37
C SER A 90 -6.95 -0.96 2.69
N GLY A 91 -8.16 -0.72 2.19
CA GLY A 91 -9.01 -1.78 1.66
C GLY A 91 -8.83 -2.00 0.17
N LEU A 92 -8.72 -3.26 -0.23
CA LEU A 92 -8.65 -3.70 -1.63
C LEU A 92 -9.69 -4.77 -1.86
N TYR A 93 -10.30 -4.75 -3.02
CA TYR A 93 -11.35 -5.70 -3.39
C TYR A 93 -10.95 -6.46 -4.65
N THR A 94 -11.04 -7.78 -4.58
CA THR A 94 -10.89 -8.62 -5.76
C THR A 94 -12.26 -9.06 -6.27
N SER A 95 -12.33 -9.41 -7.53
CA SER A 95 -13.58 -9.81 -8.18
C SER A 95 -13.40 -11.04 -9.03
N MET A 96 -14.51 -11.55 -9.56
CA MET A 96 -14.49 -12.67 -10.49
C MET A 96 -13.84 -12.31 -11.84
N ALA A 97 -13.74 -11.03 -12.15
CA ALA A 97 -13.07 -10.55 -13.36
C ALA A 97 -11.55 -10.52 -13.22
N ASP A 98 -11.01 -10.58 -12.00
CA ASP A 98 -9.58 -10.58 -11.79
C ASP A 98 -8.97 -11.93 -12.16
N THR A 99 -7.84 -11.88 -12.83
CA THR A 99 -7.08 -13.05 -13.21
C THR A 99 -5.74 -13.07 -12.46
N PRO A 100 -5.03 -14.21 -12.42
CA PRO A 100 -3.69 -14.23 -11.84
C PRO A 100 -2.76 -13.17 -12.43
N GLU A 101 -2.88 -12.90 -13.73
CA GLU A 101 -2.07 -11.90 -14.42
C GLU A 101 -2.38 -10.49 -13.94
N ILE A 102 -3.66 -10.18 -13.69
CA ILE A 102 -4.07 -8.89 -13.14
C ILE A 102 -3.53 -8.73 -11.72
N ILE A 103 -3.61 -9.77 -10.90
CA ILE A 103 -3.07 -9.75 -9.54
C ILE A 103 -1.56 -9.57 -9.56
N ASP A 104 -0.86 -10.27 -10.44
CA ASP A 104 0.60 -10.14 -10.55
C ASP A 104 1.01 -8.74 -11.01
N GLU A 105 0.25 -8.13 -11.92
CA GLU A 105 0.47 -6.73 -12.31
C GLU A 105 0.23 -5.76 -11.14
N ALA A 106 -0.82 -6.00 -10.35
CA ALA A 106 -1.05 -5.22 -9.14
C ALA A 106 0.11 -5.35 -8.15
N LEU A 107 0.62 -6.56 -7.96
CA LEU A 107 1.78 -6.79 -7.08
C LEU A 107 3.04 -6.06 -7.59
N ASN A 108 3.26 -6.01 -8.89
CA ASN A 108 4.36 -5.24 -9.48
C ASN A 108 4.23 -3.75 -9.16
N ARG A 109 3.02 -3.22 -9.23
CA ARG A 109 2.75 -1.82 -8.89
C ARG A 109 2.92 -1.55 -7.40
N PHE A 110 2.48 -2.46 -6.54
CA PHE A 110 2.74 -2.36 -5.10
C PHE A 110 4.24 -2.39 -4.81
N GLU A 111 4.98 -3.28 -5.45
CA GLU A 111 6.42 -3.36 -5.28
C GLU A 111 7.09 -2.05 -5.66
N GLU A 112 6.65 -1.42 -6.75
CA GLU A 112 7.17 -0.12 -7.18
C GLU A 112 6.97 0.96 -6.11
N VAL A 113 5.82 0.95 -5.44
CA VAL A 113 5.57 1.85 -4.31
C VAL A 113 6.48 1.51 -3.13
N PHE A 114 6.54 0.23 -2.74
CA PHE A 114 7.28 -0.20 -1.55
C PHE A 114 8.78 0.03 -1.65
N LYS A 115 9.35 0.01 -2.86
CA LYS A 115 10.76 0.34 -3.07
C LYS A 115 11.12 1.73 -2.57
N HIS A 116 10.17 2.66 -2.58
CA HIS A 116 10.37 4.06 -2.23
C HIS A 116 9.90 4.41 -0.82
N VAL A 117 9.47 3.41 -0.05
CA VAL A 117 9.00 3.59 1.32
C VAL A 117 10.09 3.15 2.28
N LYS A 118 10.35 3.96 3.28
CA LYS A 118 11.33 3.65 4.33
C LYS A 118 10.66 3.68 5.68
N ARG A 119 10.96 2.68 6.49
CA ARG A 119 10.56 2.69 7.89
C ARG A 119 11.28 3.84 8.59
N THR A 120 10.56 4.58 9.41
CA THR A 120 11.14 5.64 10.25
C THR A 120 10.80 5.38 11.71
N ASN A 121 11.72 5.70 12.58
CA ASN A 121 11.50 5.64 14.03
C ASN A 121 10.78 6.88 14.54
N LYS A 122 10.71 7.93 13.75
CA LYS A 122 10.07 9.18 14.13
C LYS A 122 8.56 8.97 14.22
N GLY A 123 7.99 9.26 15.36
CA GLY A 123 6.56 9.15 15.58
C GLY A 123 6.07 7.74 15.89
N LEU A 124 6.93 6.75 16.08
CA LEU A 124 6.52 5.40 16.46
C LEU A 124 5.84 5.35 17.82
N LEU A 125 6.09 6.31 18.65
CA LEU A 125 5.52 6.40 20.00
C LEU A 125 4.23 7.22 20.06
N ALA A 126 3.83 7.73 18.93
CA ALA A 126 2.61 8.51 18.86
C ALA A 126 1.35 7.63 18.84
#